data_c0480a19485c1a016c1f30bd6388258b
#
_entry.id   c0480a19485c1a016c1f30bd6388258b
#
_cell.length_a   1.000
_cell.length_b   1.000
_cell.length_c   1.000
_cell.angle_alpha   90.00
_cell.angle_beta   90.00
_cell.angle_gamma   90.00
#
_symmetry.space_group_name_H-M   'P 1'
#
loop_
_entity.id
_entity.type
_entity.pdbx_description
1 polymer ?
#
loop_
_entity_poly.entity_id
_entity_poly.type
_entity_poly.pdbx_seq_one_letter_code
_entity_poly.pdbx_strand_id
1 'polypeptide(L)'
;MTPRPRKDRVASVRMVEPVVVKPDNGVGASDTHKLSSDEDLKKFLVQKTAHHPDVEYIMEEFVRAEVNSYDAIIDAHGNPIFEAGNVSPMSIMDIVNNDDNSIYYIIKDLPEDTRAAGRAAVKSFGVKSRFVHFEFFRMTEDQASMGKKGQIVALEVNMRPCGGFTPDMINFARSTNVYKIWADMIAFGGTDMPVGEHYYCPFAGRRDGKNFVYSHEQIMQKYQKNMRMVDRIPEALSGAMGNQMYVATFSTREEMEQFYSDVLAVTDATNAKVQAELTKVLALGEPEAV
;
A
#
# COMPACT_ATOMS: atom_id res chain seq x y z
N MET A 1 6.28 -21.74 -34.68
CA MET A 1 5.01 -22.39 -34.29
C MET A 1 4.52 -21.68 -33.01
N THR A 2 3.57 -20.79 -33.15
CA THR A 2 2.92 -20.11 -32.02
C THR A 2 1.94 -21.09 -31.39
N PRO A 3 1.94 -21.27 -30.06
CA PRO A 3 0.95 -22.12 -29.39
C PRO A 3 -0.43 -21.51 -29.56
N ARG A 4 -1.38 -22.26 -30.07
CA ARG A 4 -2.79 -21.83 -30.10
C ARG A 4 -3.32 -21.73 -28.68
N PRO A 5 -4.08 -20.67 -28.34
CA PRO A 5 -4.73 -20.58 -27.04
C PRO A 5 -5.71 -21.75 -26.87
N ARG A 6 -5.56 -22.51 -25.79
CA ARG A 6 -6.51 -23.58 -25.43
C ARG A 6 -7.80 -22.95 -24.91
N LYS A 7 -8.78 -22.79 -25.78
CA LYS A 7 -10.11 -22.27 -25.46
C LYS A 7 -10.98 -23.17 -24.53
N ASP A 8 -10.52 -24.37 -24.22
CA ASP A 8 -11.40 -25.41 -23.66
C ASP A 8 -11.23 -25.69 -22.16
N ARG A 9 -10.40 -24.93 -21.42
CA ARG A 9 -10.15 -25.19 -20.00
C ARG A 9 -10.96 -24.37 -18.99
N VAL A 10 -11.69 -23.36 -19.40
CA VAL A 10 -12.43 -22.48 -18.49
C VAL A 10 -13.76 -23.09 -18.01
N ALA A 11 -14.28 -24.09 -18.71
CA ALA A 11 -15.62 -24.66 -18.45
C ALA A 11 -15.74 -25.54 -17.20
N SER A 12 -14.64 -25.81 -16.47
CA SER A 12 -14.66 -26.73 -15.32
C SER A 12 -14.07 -26.18 -14.01
N VAL A 13 -13.66 -24.92 -13.97
CA VAL A 13 -13.16 -24.31 -12.73
C VAL A 13 -14.36 -23.81 -11.92
N ARG A 14 -14.65 -24.48 -10.81
CA ARG A 14 -15.63 -24.01 -9.84
C ARG A 14 -14.88 -23.18 -8.81
N MET A 15 -15.25 -21.91 -8.68
CA MET A 15 -14.68 -21.06 -7.65
C MET A 15 -15.15 -21.51 -6.27
N VAL A 16 -14.20 -21.82 -5.41
CA VAL A 16 -14.46 -22.20 -4.00
C VAL A 16 -14.27 -21.00 -3.09
N GLU A 17 -13.34 -20.11 -3.45
CA GLU A 17 -12.97 -18.88 -2.74
C GLU A 17 -12.90 -17.71 -3.74
N PRO A 18 -13.05 -16.48 -3.27
CA PRO A 18 -12.84 -15.30 -4.12
C PRO A 18 -11.43 -15.29 -4.73
N VAL A 19 -11.34 -14.77 -5.96
CA VAL A 19 -10.06 -14.58 -6.66
C VAL A 19 -9.85 -13.11 -7.03
N VAL A 20 -8.60 -12.74 -7.23
CA VAL A 20 -8.22 -11.46 -7.85
C VAL A 20 -7.77 -11.74 -9.27
N VAL A 21 -8.30 -10.96 -10.22
CA VAL A 21 -7.86 -10.98 -11.61
C VAL A 21 -7.30 -9.60 -11.94
N LYS A 22 -6.07 -9.56 -12.43
CA LYS A 22 -5.36 -8.32 -12.77
C LYS A 22 -4.56 -8.48 -14.06
N PRO A 23 -4.29 -7.39 -14.82
CA PRO A 23 -3.35 -7.47 -15.93
C PRO A 23 -1.99 -8.00 -15.45
N ASP A 24 -1.31 -8.81 -16.26
CA ASP A 24 0.04 -9.29 -15.94
C ASP A 24 1.08 -8.16 -15.99
N ASN A 25 0.72 -7.04 -16.62
CA ASN A 25 1.52 -5.83 -16.71
C ASN A 25 0.65 -4.60 -16.47
N GLY A 26 0.79 -3.97 -15.30
CA GLY A 26 -0.01 -2.82 -14.88
C GLY A 26 0.63 -2.05 -13.74
N VAL A 27 0.01 -0.94 -13.33
CA VAL A 27 0.44 -0.10 -12.21
C VAL A 27 -0.77 0.36 -11.38
N GLY A 28 -0.58 0.44 -10.05
CA GLY A 28 -1.53 1.07 -9.13
C GLY A 28 -2.89 0.38 -9.04
N ALA A 29 -2.92 -0.95 -9.09
CA ALA A 29 -4.13 -1.77 -9.07
C ALA A 29 -5.14 -1.44 -10.19
N SER A 30 -4.70 -0.76 -11.26
CA SER A 30 -5.53 -0.46 -12.41
C SER A 30 -6.05 -1.76 -13.03
N ASP A 31 -7.36 -1.80 -13.33
CA ASP A 31 -8.04 -2.94 -13.92
C ASP A 31 -7.91 -4.25 -13.10
N THR A 32 -7.78 -4.11 -11.79
CA THR A 32 -7.76 -5.22 -10.83
C THR A 32 -9.17 -5.47 -10.31
N HIS A 33 -9.63 -6.72 -10.39
CA HIS A 33 -10.99 -7.11 -10.07
C HIS A 33 -11.01 -8.26 -9.06
N LYS A 34 -11.79 -8.10 -7.99
CA LYS A 34 -12.16 -9.20 -7.11
C LYS A 34 -13.39 -9.89 -7.66
N LEU A 35 -13.29 -11.18 -7.93
CA LEU A 35 -14.40 -12.01 -8.41
C LEU A 35 -14.77 -12.99 -7.30
N SER A 36 -16.05 -13.02 -6.97
CA SER A 36 -16.57 -13.83 -5.83
C SER A 36 -17.43 -14.99 -6.25
N SER A 37 -17.71 -15.13 -7.57
CA SER A 37 -18.56 -16.20 -8.11
C SER A 37 -18.16 -16.57 -9.54
N ASP A 38 -18.58 -17.78 -9.96
CA ASP A 38 -18.45 -18.22 -11.37
C ASP A 38 -19.17 -17.26 -12.34
N GLU A 39 -20.25 -16.61 -11.87
CA GLU A 39 -20.98 -15.61 -12.67
C GLU A 39 -20.17 -14.34 -12.86
N ASP A 40 -19.48 -13.85 -11.83
CA ASP A 40 -18.58 -12.71 -11.94
C ASP A 40 -17.44 -13.00 -12.92
N LEU A 41 -16.86 -14.20 -12.85
CA LEU A 41 -15.82 -14.63 -13.78
C LEU A 41 -16.34 -14.65 -15.23
N LYS A 42 -17.54 -15.17 -15.47
CA LYS A 42 -18.12 -15.17 -16.82
C LYS A 42 -18.35 -13.75 -17.34
N LYS A 43 -18.89 -12.85 -16.51
CA LYS A 43 -19.07 -11.43 -16.87
C LYS A 43 -17.75 -10.78 -17.21
N PHE A 44 -16.74 -10.97 -16.35
CA PHE A 44 -15.40 -10.46 -16.57
C PHE A 44 -14.83 -10.93 -17.93
N LEU A 45 -14.86 -12.24 -18.21
CA LEU A 45 -14.35 -12.81 -19.45
C LEU A 45 -15.05 -12.25 -20.70
N VAL A 46 -16.38 -12.11 -20.65
CA VAL A 46 -17.15 -11.52 -21.75
C VAL A 46 -16.74 -10.07 -22.00
N GLN A 47 -16.66 -9.26 -20.95
CA GLN A 47 -16.27 -7.86 -21.06
C GLN A 47 -14.85 -7.68 -21.61
N LYS A 48 -13.89 -8.46 -21.07
CA LYS A 48 -12.48 -8.33 -21.47
C LYS A 48 -12.22 -8.84 -22.89
N THR A 49 -12.85 -9.95 -23.31
CA THR A 49 -12.76 -10.43 -24.68
C THR A 49 -13.32 -9.43 -25.69
N ALA A 50 -14.34 -8.66 -25.29
CA ALA A 50 -14.95 -7.66 -26.17
C ALA A 50 -14.15 -6.35 -26.27
N HIS A 51 -13.51 -5.90 -25.17
CA HIS A 51 -12.91 -4.56 -25.10
C HIS A 51 -11.38 -4.55 -25.05
N HIS A 52 -10.74 -5.61 -24.54
CA HIS A 52 -9.29 -5.71 -24.37
C HIS A 52 -8.76 -7.11 -24.71
N PRO A 53 -8.95 -7.60 -25.97
CA PRO A 53 -8.62 -8.98 -26.33
C PRO A 53 -7.12 -9.29 -26.26
N ASP A 54 -6.25 -8.27 -26.32
CA ASP A 54 -4.79 -8.42 -26.36
C ASP A 54 -4.12 -8.28 -24.99
N VAL A 55 -4.89 -8.02 -23.93
CA VAL A 55 -4.35 -7.92 -22.56
C VAL A 55 -4.38 -9.30 -21.90
N GLU A 56 -3.21 -9.74 -21.45
CA GLU A 56 -3.09 -10.96 -20.63
C GLU A 56 -3.42 -10.62 -19.16
N TYR A 57 -4.11 -11.54 -18.49
CA TYR A 57 -4.49 -11.40 -17.09
C TYR A 57 -3.99 -12.60 -16.31
N ILE A 58 -3.56 -12.35 -15.07
CA ILE A 58 -3.30 -13.38 -14.09
C ILE A 58 -4.48 -13.46 -13.12
N MET A 59 -4.75 -14.68 -12.66
CA MET A 59 -5.77 -14.96 -11.64
C MET A 59 -5.07 -15.54 -10.43
N GLU A 60 -5.28 -14.92 -9.27
CA GLU A 60 -4.67 -15.29 -8.01
C GLU A 60 -5.74 -15.46 -6.95
N GLU A 61 -5.46 -16.21 -5.90
CA GLU A 61 -6.33 -16.30 -4.73
C GLU A 61 -6.46 -14.94 -4.04
N PHE A 62 -7.68 -14.56 -3.65
CA PHE A 62 -7.88 -13.34 -2.87
C PHE A 62 -7.38 -13.54 -1.44
N VAL A 63 -6.40 -12.75 -1.04
CA VAL A 63 -5.80 -12.80 0.30
C VAL A 63 -6.48 -11.78 1.22
N ARG A 64 -6.94 -12.24 2.39
CA ARG A 64 -7.52 -11.37 3.42
C ARG A 64 -6.41 -10.86 4.33
N ALA A 65 -5.90 -9.68 4.00
CA ALA A 65 -4.69 -9.16 4.59
C ALA A 65 -4.61 -7.63 4.51
N GLU A 66 -3.73 -7.05 5.30
CA GLU A 66 -3.22 -5.69 5.10
C GLU A 66 -1.96 -5.72 4.24
N VAL A 67 -1.76 -4.68 3.44
CA VAL A 67 -0.52 -4.54 2.68
C VAL A 67 0.52 -3.84 3.55
N ASN A 68 1.66 -4.48 3.71
CA ASN A 68 2.83 -3.96 4.40
C ASN A 68 3.99 -3.88 3.41
N SER A 69 4.82 -2.84 3.47
CA SER A 69 6.00 -2.77 2.61
C SER A 69 7.30 -2.97 3.36
N TYR A 70 8.31 -3.36 2.60
CA TYR A 70 9.72 -3.24 2.93
C TYR A 70 10.36 -2.33 1.90
N ASP A 71 10.74 -1.13 2.34
CA ASP A 71 11.39 -0.10 1.55
C ASP A 71 12.85 0.01 1.97
N ALA A 72 13.78 -0.29 1.07
CA ALA A 72 15.19 -0.34 1.45
C ALA A 72 16.14 0.16 0.36
N ILE A 73 17.28 0.68 0.78
CA ILE A 73 18.39 1.02 -0.09
C ILE A 73 19.49 -0.02 0.12
N ILE A 74 19.82 -0.75 -0.94
CA ILE A 74 20.70 -1.91 -0.93
C ILE A 74 22.03 -1.53 -1.58
N ASP A 75 23.14 -1.82 -0.90
CA ASP A 75 24.50 -1.55 -1.38
C ASP A 75 24.95 -2.50 -2.52
N ALA A 76 26.18 -2.31 -3.01
CA ALA A 76 26.78 -3.15 -4.05
C ALA A 76 27.03 -4.61 -3.62
N HIS A 77 27.00 -4.88 -2.33
CA HIS A 77 27.22 -6.20 -1.75
C HIS A 77 25.91 -6.95 -1.44
N GLY A 78 24.76 -6.25 -1.58
CA GLY A 78 23.43 -6.79 -1.25
C GLY A 78 23.02 -6.57 0.20
N ASN A 79 23.71 -5.66 0.93
CA ASN A 79 23.35 -5.32 2.30
C ASN A 79 22.42 -4.10 2.31
N PRO A 80 21.37 -4.09 3.12
CA PRO A 80 20.56 -2.90 3.33
C PRO A 80 21.34 -1.87 4.17
N ILE A 81 21.49 -0.66 3.63
CA ILE A 81 22.09 0.49 4.34
C ILE A 81 21.02 1.43 4.91
N PHE A 82 19.78 1.27 4.47
CA PHE A 82 18.60 1.94 4.99
C PHE A 82 17.38 1.03 4.85
N GLU A 83 16.50 1.04 5.86
CA GLU A 83 15.27 0.24 5.86
C GLU A 83 14.12 1.02 6.49
N ALA A 84 12.97 0.96 5.87
CA ALA A 84 11.70 1.50 6.35
C ALA A 84 10.55 0.60 5.88
N GLY A 85 9.33 0.96 6.21
CA GLY A 85 8.13 0.30 5.70
C GLY A 85 6.90 1.17 5.86
N ASN A 86 5.90 0.86 5.08
CA ASN A 86 4.58 1.45 5.20
C ASN A 86 3.50 0.38 5.40
N VAL A 87 2.36 0.81 5.88
CA VAL A 87 1.14 0.00 5.98
C VAL A 87 0.03 0.70 5.22
N SER A 88 -0.63 -0.05 4.34
CA SER A 88 -1.87 0.35 3.67
C SER A 88 -3.02 -0.48 4.25
N PRO A 89 -3.78 0.07 5.21
CA PRO A 89 -4.85 -0.66 5.88
C PRO A 89 -6.04 -0.96 4.95
N MET A 90 -6.19 -0.15 3.91
CA MET A 90 -7.22 -0.31 2.89
C MET A 90 -6.60 -0.77 1.57
N SER A 91 -7.30 -1.67 0.88
CA SER A 91 -6.91 -2.08 -0.47
C SER A 91 -7.00 -0.90 -1.44
N ILE A 92 -5.95 -0.64 -2.21
CA ILE A 92 -5.97 0.37 -3.28
C ILE A 92 -7.09 0.07 -4.29
N MET A 93 -7.35 -1.21 -4.55
CA MET A 93 -8.46 -1.64 -5.40
C MET A 93 -9.82 -1.17 -4.86
N ASP A 94 -10.05 -1.30 -3.55
CA ASP A 94 -11.31 -0.86 -2.94
C ASP A 94 -11.42 0.66 -2.93
N ILE A 95 -10.33 1.38 -2.66
CA ILE A 95 -10.25 2.85 -2.73
C ILE A 95 -10.65 3.34 -4.12
N VAL A 96 -10.09 2.74 -5.17
CA VAL A 96 -10.37 3.15 -6.56
C VAL A 96 -11.79 2.78 -6.98
N ASN A 97 -12.25 1.57 -6.65
CA ASN A 97 -13.57 1.08 -7.08
C ASN A 97 -14.74 1.76 -6.36
N ASN A 98 -14.54 2.19 -5.11
CA ASN A 98 -15.58 2.79 -4.27
C ASN A 98 -15.48 4.33 -4.18
N ASP A 99 -14.50 4.93 -4.84
CA ASP A 99 -14.16 6.36 -4.70
C ASP A 99 -13.95 6.76 -3.22
N ASP A 100 -13.26 5.89 -2.47
CA ASP A 100 -13.01 6.09 -1.05
C ASP A 100 -11.83 7.03 -0.78
N ASN A 101 -11.79 7.58 0.44
CA ASN A 101 -10.63 8.33 0.93
C ASN A 101 -9.42 7.39 1.01
N SER A 102 -8.25 7.90 0.66
CA SER A 102 -7.01 7.11 0.67
C SER A 102 -6.24 7.30 1.97
N ILE A 103 -5.78 6.21 2.57
CA ILE A 103 -4.91 6.24 3.74
C ILE A 103 -3.78 5.22 3.61
N TYR A 104 -2.59 5.61 4.02
CA TYR A 104 -1.47 4.74 4.35
C TYR A 104 -0.49 5.50 5.25
N TYR A 105 0.40 4.82 5.92
CA TYR A 105 1.36 5.48 6.80
C TYR A 105 2.72 4.77 6.83
N ILE A 106 3.78 5.56 7.01
CA ILE A 106 5.08 5.01 7.35
C ILE A 106 5.05 4.62 8.82
N ILE A 107 5.38 3.37 9.10
CA ILE A 107 5.46 2.84 10.47
C ILE A 107 6.67 3.41 11.21
N LYS A 108 6.53 3.62 12.50
CA LYS A 108 7.61 4.16 13.34
C LYS A 108 8.80 3.19 13.42
N ASP A 109 8.53 1.91 13.61
CA ASP A 109 9.56 0.88 13.67
C ASP A 109 9.18 -0.30 12.77
N LEU A 110 10.11 -0.73 11.92
CA LEU A 110 9.87 -1.83 10.98
C LEU A 110 9.81 -3.15 11.76
N PRO A 111 8.69 -3.91 11.70
CA PRO A 111 8.56 -5.20 12.37
C PRO A 111 9.64 -6.17 11.89
N GLU A 112 10.16 -6.99 12.82
CA GLU A 112 11.29 -7.88 12.51
C GLU A 112 10.92 -8.95 11.48
N ASP A 113 9.69 -9.44 11.49
CA ASP A 113 9.21 -10.41 10.50
C ASP A 113 9.16 -9.81 9.08
N THR A 114 8.70 -8.55 8.95
CA THR A 114 8.70 -7.80 7.67
C THR A 114 10.15 -7.53 7.22
N ARG A 115 11.02 -7.15 8.14
CA ARG A 115 12.46 -6.97 7.89
C ARG A 115 13.11 -8.27 7.41
N ALA A 116 12.84 -9.39 8.09
CA ALA A 116 13.36 -10.69 7.71
C ALA A 116 12.87 -11.14 6.34
N ALA A 117 11.57 -10.96 6.04
CA ALA A 117 10.98 -11.27 4.74
C ALA A 117 11.58 -10.40 3.63
N GLY A 118 11.72 -9.08 3.86
CA GLY A 118 12.34 -8.16 2.92
C GLY A 118 13.79 -8.50 2.61
N ARG A 119 14.60 -8.76 3.62
CA ARG A 119 16.00 -9.20 3.46
C ARG A 119 16.11 -10.55 2.74
N ALA A 120 15.20 -11.49 3.01
CA ALA A 120 15.14 -12.76 2.30
C ALA A 120 14.83 -12.55 0.81
N ALA A 121 13.90 -11.64 0.48
CA ALA A 121 13.60 -11.26 -0.90
C ALA A 121 14.81 -10.59 -1.58
N VAL A 122 15.48 -9.62 -0.92
CA VAL A 122 16.73 -9.02 -1.42
C VAL A 122 17.75 -10.08 -1.81
N LYS A 123 17.97 -11.06 -0.94
CA LYS A 123 18.90 -12.16 -1.20
C LYS A 123 18.45 -13.06 -2.35
N SER A 124 17.17 -13.43 -2.39
CA SER A 124 16.62 -14.37 -3.39
C SER A 124 16.64 -13.79 -4.79
N PHE A 125 16.40 -12.47 -4.92
CA PHE A 125 16.46 -11.77 -6.20
C PHE A 125 17.86 -11.22 -6.56
N GLY A 126 18.86 -11.43 -5.70
CA GLY A 126 20.23 -10.97 -5.92
C GLY A 126 20.35 -9.46 -6.06
N VAL A 127 19.55 -8.71 -5.30
CA VAL A 127 19.48 -7.24 -5.38
C VAL A 127 20.78 -6.60 -4.97
N LYS A 128 21.25 -5.63 -5.77
CA LYS A 128 22.48 -4.85 -5.52
C LYS A 128 22.33 -3.44 -6.06
N SER A 129 22.94 -2.48 -5.38
CA SER A 129 23.00 -1.07 -5.78
C SER A 129 21.63 -0.52 -6.20
N ARG A 130 20.62 -0.70 -5.34
CA ARG A 130 19.24 -0.38 -5.71
C ARG A 130 18.39 0.10 -4.52
N PHE A 131 17.48 1.01 -4.79
CA PHE A 131 16.33 1.26 -3.94
C PHE A 131 15.25 0.24 -4.33
N VAL A 132 14.62 -0.40 -3.35
CA VAL A 132 13.56 -1.40 -3.54
C VAL A 132 12.32 -1.03 -2.74
N HIS A 133 11.17 -1.44 -3.27
CA HIS A 133 9.86 -1.40 -2.62
C HIS A 133 9.22 -2.77 -2.80
N PHE A 134 9.22 -3.58 -1.74
CA PHE A 134 8.61 -4.89 -1.74
C PHE A 134 7.33 -4.86 -0.93
N GLU A 135 6.28 -5.45 -1.45
CA GLU A 135 4.99 -5.53 -0.79
C GLU A 135 4.72 -6.94 -0.27
N PHE A 136 4.16 -6.99 0.90
CA PHE A 136 3.78 -8.20 1.61
C PHE A 136 2.36 -8.07 2.13
N PHE A 137 1.63 -9.15 2.11
CA PHE A 137 0.39 -9.31 2.85
C PHE A 137 0.69 -9.71 4.29
N ARG A 138 0.14 -8.99 5.26
CA ARG A 138 0.02 -9.45 6.64
C ARG A 138 -1.39 -9.98 6.85
N MET A 139 -1.52 -11.29 7.02
CA MET A 139 -2.81 -11.96 7.13
C MET A 139 -3.64 -11.41 8.29
N THR A 140 -4.89 -11.00 8.03
CA THR A 140 -5.81 -10.52 9.07
C THR A 140 -6.65 -11.64 9.69
N GLU A 141 -6.71 -12.78 9.04
CA GLU A 141 -7.39 -14.01 9.52
C GLU A 141 -6.70 -15.26 8.97
N ASP A 142 -7.05 -16.41 9.52
CA ASP A 142 -6.59 -17.71 9.00
C ASP A 142 -7.22 -17.99 7.63
N GLN A 143 -6.39 -18.36 6.65
CA GLN A 143 -6.83 -18.77 5.32
C GLN A 143 -6.08 -20.04 4.94
N ALA A 144 -6.81 -21.15 4.77
CA ALA A 144 -6.24 -22.51 4.75
C ALA A 144 -5.15 -22.73 3.69
N SER A 145 -5.27 -22.07 2.52
CA SER A 145 -4.33 -22.18 1.40
C SER A 145 -3.15 -21.20 1.50
N MET A 146 -3.26 -20.14 2.31
CA MET A 146 -2.29 -19.04 2.35
C MET A 146 -1.50 -18.99 3.64
N GLY A 147 -2.15 -19.09 4.81
CA GLY A 147 -1.48 -19.01 6.09
C GLY A 147 -2.37 -18.66 7.27
N LYS A 148 -1.75 -18.36 8.39
CA LYS A 148 -2.39 -17.99 9.65
C LYS A 148 -2.43 -16.47 9.82
N LYS A 149 -3.39 -15.98 10.63
CA LYS A 149 -3.43 -14.58 11.05
C LYS A 149 -2.06 -14.11 11.56
N GLY A 150 -1.63 -12.94 11.11
CA GLY A 150 -0.35 -12.33 11.43
C GLY A 150 0.83 -12.77 10.54
N GLN A 151 0.73 -13.87 9.80
CA GLN A 151 1.80 -14.31 8.90
C GLN A 151 2.01 -13.33 7.74
N ILE A 152 3.27 -13.22 7.31
CA ILE A 152 3.69 -12.44 6.15
C ILE A 152 3.70 -13.36 4.91
N VAL A 153 3.05 -12.92 3.84
CA VAL A 153 3.00 -13.56 2.53
C VAL A 153 3.46 -12.57 1.47
N ALA A 154 4.32 -12.97 0.55
CA ALA A 154 4.82 -12.07 -0.50
C ALA A 154 3.68 -11.66 -1.45
N LEU A 155 3.67 -10.38 -1.84
CA LEU A 155 2.72 -9.83 -2.81
C LEU A 155 3.44 -9.38 -4.08
N GLU A 156 4.36 -8.40 -3.97
CA GLU A 156 4.98 -7.77 -5.14
C GLU A 156 6.43 -7.36 -4.86
N VAL A 157 7.27 -7.46 -5.89
CA VAL A 157 8.69 -7.07 -5.85
C VAL A 157 8.93 -5.94 -6.84
N ASN A 158 9.18 -4.74 -6.32
CA ASN A 158 9.48 -3.56 -7.13
C ASN A 158 10.94 -3.13 -6.95
N MET A 159 11.72 -3.19 -8.02
CA MET A 159 13.15 -2.80 -8.05
C MET A 159 13.31 -1.29 -8.24
N ARG A 160 12.53 -0.49 -7.51
CA ARG A 160 12.47 0.96 -7.54
C ARG A 160 11.97 1.50 -6.20
N PRO A 161 12.11 2.81 -5.91
CA PRO A 161 11.41 3.44 -4.78
C PRO A 161 9.89 3.27 -4.90
N CYS A 162 9.19 3.32 -3.77
CA CYS A 162 7.74 3.44 -3.75
C CYS A 162 7.28 4.70 -4.50
N GLY A 163 6.08 4.65 -5.04
CA GLY A 163 5.47 5.77 -5.76
C GLY A 163 4.89 6.85 -4.85
N GLY A 164 4.27 7.85 -5.49
CA GLY A 164 3.61 8.95 -4.80
C GLY A 164 4.58 9.76 -3.93
N PHE A 165 4.12 10.11 -2.73
CA PHE A 165 4.88 10.90 -1.75
C PHE A 165 5.60 10.04 -0.70
N THR A 166 5.63 8.72 -0.88
CA THR A 166 6.19 7.77 0.09
C THR A 166 7.65 8.05 0.44
N PRO A 167 8.56 8.36 -0.51
CA PRO A 167 9.95 8.72 -0.15
C PRO A 167 10.06 9.98 0.71
N ASP A 168 9.21 10.99 0.47
CA ASP A 168 9.17 12.20 1.30
C ASP A 168 8.61 11.89 2.69
N MET A 169 7.59 11.06 2.77
CA MET A 169 7.03 10.59 4.04
C MET A 169 8.06 9.78 4.85
N ILE A 170 8.89 8.96 4.20
CA ILE A 170 10.00 8.26 4.85
C ILE A 170 11.01 9.27 5.41
N ASN A 171 11.31 10.35 4.68
CA ASN A 171 12.19 11.42 5.18
C ASN A 171 11.63 12.04 6.47
N PHE A 172 10.35 12.35 6.51
CA PHE A 172 9.68 12.88 7.70
C PHE A 172 9.62 11.86 8.84
N ALA A 173 9.29 10.61 8.53
CA ALA A 173 9.18 9.51 9.51
C ALA A 173 10.52 9.14 10.15
N ARG A 174 11.64 9.35 9.45
CA ARG A 174 12.98 8.93 9.87
C ARG A 174 13.94 10.10 10.14
N SER A 175 13.45 11.35 10.05
CA SER A 175 14.27 12.55 10.20
C SER A 175 15.57 12.46 9.39
N THR A 176 15.45 12.09 8.09
CA THR A 176 16.58 11.82 7.20
C THR A 176 16.29 12.30 5.77
N ASN A 177 17.13 11.90 4.81
CA ASN A 177 16.94 12.17 3.38
C ASN A 177 17.31 10.95 2.55
N VAL A 178 16.31 10.13 2.21
CA VAL A 178 16.51 8.88 1.44
C VAL A 178 17.02 9.13 0.02
N TYR A 179 16.73 10.31 -0.56
CA TYR A 179 17.26 10.69 -1.86
C TYR A 179 18.78 10.86 -1.79
N LYS A 180 19.27 11.52 -0.72
CA LYS A 180 20.72 11.65 -0.48
C LYS A 180 21.35 10.30 -0.16
N ILE A 181 20.73 9.48 0.71
CA ILE A 181 21.23 8.13 1.02
C ILE A 181 21.38 7.31 -0.26
N TRP A 182 20.37 7.35 -1.16
CA TRP A 182 20.45 6.63 -2.42
C TRP A 182 21.51 7.17 -3.36
N ALA A 183 21.60 8.50 -3.51
CA ALA A 183 22.63 9.13 -4.33
C ALA A 183 24.05 8.81 -3.83
N ASP A 184 24.27 8.92 -2.52
CA ASP A 184 25.56 8.60 -1.88
C ASP A 184 25.93 7.13 -2.09
N MET A 185 24.98 6.23 -1.91
CA MET A 185 25.20 4.79 -2.12
C MET A 185 25.65 4.50 -3.56
N ILE A 186 25.02 5.12 -4.56
CA ILE A 186 25.42 4.96 -5.97
C ILE A 186 26.80 5.56 -6.24
N ALA A 187 27.08 6.75 -5.69
CA ALA A 187 28.32 7.48 -5.96
C ALA A 187 29.52 6.97 -5.17
N PHE A 188 29.29 6.55 -3.93
CA PHE A 188 30.36 6.29 -2.95
C PHE A 188 30.29 4.89 -2.32
N GLY A 189 29.26 4.10 -2.63
CA GLY A 189 29.04 2.75 -2.06
C GLY A 189 28.45 2.74 -0.65
N GLY A 190 28.15 3.91 -0.07
CA GLY A 190 27.58 4.06 1.26
C GLY A 190 27.19 5.51 1.52
N THR A 191 26.73 5.83 2.73
CA THR A 191 26.31 7.18 3.12
C THR A 191 26.73 7.48 4.56
N ASP A 192 26.96 8.76 4.84
CA ASP A 192 27.11 9.33 6.18
C ASP A 192 25.83 10.06 6.65
N MET A 193 24.76 9.99 5.85
CA MET A 193 23.49 10.64 6.16
C MET A 193 22.90 10.03 7.45
N PRO A 194 22.67 10.84 8.50
CA PRO A 194 22.10 10.33 9.74
C PRO A 194 20.63 9.95 9.56
N VAL A 195 20.20 8.98 10.34
CA VAL A 195 18.81 8.70 10.63
C VAL A 195 18.52 9.24 12.03
N GLY A 196 17.52 10.13 12.13
CA GLY A 196 17.18 10.79 13.38
C GLY A 196 16.05 10.10 14.14
N GLU A 197 15.20 10.88 14.80
CA GLU A 197 14.03 10.36 15.52
C GLU A 197 13.04 9.72 14.56
N HIS A 198 12.35 8.70 15.06
CA HIS A 198 11.34 7.94 14.33
C HIS A 198 9.92 8.39 14.71
N TYR A 199 9.08 8.52 13.69
CA TYR A 199 7.68 8.91 13.82
C TYR A 199 6.79 8.00 12.98
N TYR A 200 5.52 7.90 13.36
CA TYR A 200 4.46 7.55 12.42
C TYR A 200 4.26 8.72 11.46
N CYS A 201 4.16 8.43 10.17
CA CYS A 201 3.91 9.47 9.18
C CYS A 201 2.70 9.07 8.30
N PRO A 202 1.47 9.45 8.72
CA PRO A 202 0.27 9.20 7.95
C PRO A 202 0.15 10.08 6.72
N PHE A 203 -0.40 9.49 5.66
CA PHE A 203 -1.01 10.13 4.51
C PHE A 203 -2.52 9.99 4.61
N ALA A 204 -3.26 11.10 4.48
CA ALA A 204 -4.70 11.11 4.36
C ALA A 204 -5.12 11.89 3.10
N GLY A 205 -5.77 11.21 2.17
CA GLY A 205 -6.29 11.78 0.93
C GLY A 205 -7.80 11.90 0.97
N ARG A 206 -8.33 13.14 1.03
CA ARG A 206 -9.76 13.42 0.94
C ARG A 206 -10.24 13.43 -0.50
N ARG A 207 -11.46 12.95 -0.72
CA ARG A 207 -12.18 13.09 -1.98
C ARG A 207 -12.96 14.39 -2.03
N ASP A 208 -12.93 15.06 -3.18
CA ASP A 208 -13.84 16.17 -3.46
C ASP A 208 -15.29 15.64 -3.52
N GLY A 209 -16.25 16.47 -3.15
CA GLY A 209 -17.67 16.09 -3.13
C GLY A 209 -18.14 15.34 -1.88
N LYS A 210 -17.25 14.94 -0.97
CA LYS A 210 -17.63 14.43 0.36
C LYS A 210 -17.73 15.60 1.36
N ASN A 211 -18.74 15.55 2.23
CA ASN A 211 -18.97 16.57 3.26
C ASN A 211 -18.23 16.18 4.55
N PHE A 212 -17.10 16.80 4.79
CA PHE A 212 -16.29 16.53 5.99
C PHE A 212 -16.77 17.34 7.20
N VAL A 213 -16.67 16.73 8.39
CA VAL A 213 -17.01 17.38 9.68
C VAL A 213 -16.11 18.58 9.94
N TYR A 214 -14.80 18.43 9.68
CA TYR A 214 -13.82 19.50 9.85
C TYR A 214 -13.43 20.08 8.48
N SER A 215 -13.44 21.42 8.36
CA SER A 215 -12.95 22.08 7.17
C SER A 215 -11.43 21.90 7.02
N HIS A 216 -10.91 22.27 5.84
CA HIS A 216 -9.46 22.30 5.59
C HIS A 216 -8.74 23.16 6.64
N GLU A 217 -9.24 24.36 6.88
CA GLU A 217 -8.64 25.34 7.80
C GLU A 217 -8.65 24.83 9.24
N GLN A 218 -9.72 24.15 9.66
CA GLN A 218 -9.82 23.54 11.00
C GLN A 218 -8.78 22.42 11.19
N ILE A 219 -8.59 21.57 10.19
CA ILE A 219 -7.52 20.54 10.21
C ILE A 219 -6.15 21.20 10.26
N MET A 220 -5.89 22.19 9.43
CA MET A 220 -4.62 22.91 9.41
C MET A 220 -4.32 23.58 10.74
N GLN A 221 -5.31 24.20 11.39
CA GLN A 221 -5.15 24.81 12.69
C GLN A 221 -4.89 23.77 13.77
N LYS A 222 -5.67 22.67 13.80
CA LYS A 222 -5.58 21.63 14.82
C LYS A 222 -4.22 20.91 14.79
N TYR A 223 -3.71 20.62 13.61
CA TYR A 223 -2.49 19.82 13.40
C TYR A 223 -1.28 20.63 12.91
N GLN A 224 -1.29 21.94 13.07
CA GLN A 224 -0.25 22.86 12.57
C GLN A 224 1.18 22.40 12.88
N LYS A 225 1.44 21.90 14.09
CA LYS A 225 2.77 21.46 14.53
C LYS A 225 3.20 20.12 13.93
N ASN A 226 2.25 19.28 13.60
CA ASN A 226 2.46 17.93 13.07
C ASN A 226 2.54 17.90 11.55
N MET A 227 1.89 18.87 10.88
CA MET A 227 1.77 18.91 9.43
C MET A 227 3.13 19.03 8.74
N ARG A 228 3.34 18.23 7.70
CA ARG A 228 4.58 18.19 6.89
C ARG A 228 4.34 18.56 5.45
N MET A 229 3.27 18.01 4.85
CA MET A 229 2.87 18.34 3.47
C MET A 229 1.35 18.46 3.39
N VAL A 230 0.90 19.44 2.63
CA VAL A 230 -0.51 19.63 2.30
C VAL A 230 -0.57 20.17 0.88
N ASP A 231 -1.28 19.48 0.01
CA ASP A 231 -1.38 19.90 -1.39
C ASP A 231 -2.61 19.29 -2.07
N ARG A 232 -2.91 19.82 -3.24
CA ARG A 232 -3.87 19.21 -4.17
C ARG A 232 -3.17 18.12 -4.96
N ILE A 233 -3.81 16.95 -5.03
CA ILE A 233 -3.28 15.82 -5.79
C ILE A 233 -3.52 16.06 -7.29
N PRO A 234 -2.50 15.90 -8.15
CA PRO A 234 -2.69 15.95 -9.60
C PRO A 234 -3.73 14.92 -10.06
N GLU A 235 -4.52 15.27 -11.08
CA GLU A 235 -5.63 14.46 -11.59
C GLU A 235 -5.18 13.02 -11.93
N ALA A 236 -3.99 12.86 -12.52
CA ALA A 236 -3.43 11.57 -12.87
C ALA A 236 -3.21 10.62 -11.67
N LEU A 237 -3.11 11.14 -10.44
CA LEU A 237 -2.91 10.37 -9.20
C LEU A 237 -4.16 10.35 -8.32
N SER A 238 -5.14 11.21 -8.59
CA SER A 238 -6.28 11.40 -7.71
C SER A 238 -7.13 10.13 -7.54
N GLY A 239 -7.20 9.29 -8.56
CA GLY A 239 -7.92 8.02 -8.51
C GLY A 239 -7.51 7.12 -7.35
N ALA A 240 -6.22 7.01 -7.07
CA ALA A 240 -5.69 6.18 -5.99
C ALA A 240 -5.43 6.96 -4.68
N MET A 241 -5.23 8.28 -4.75
CA MET A 241 -4.71 9.07 -3.64
C MET A 241 -5.69 10.11 -3.07
N GLY A 242 -6.87 10.30 -3.67
CA GLY A 242 -7.78 11.39 -3.32
C GLY A 242 -7.45 12.70 -4.03
N ASN A 243 -8.14 13.77 -3.69
CA ASN A 243 -7.97 15.08 -4.36
C ASN A 243 -7.20 16.08 -3.50
N GLN A 244 -7.34 16.01 -2.17
CA GLN A 244 -6.65 16.86 -1.20
C GLN A 244 -5.86 15.99 -0.23
N MET A 245 -4.54 16.15 -0.18
CA MET A 245 -3.71 15.38 0.72
C MET A 245 -3.32 16.15 1.99
N TYR A 246 -3.09 15.37 3.04
CA TYR A 246 -2.49 15.78 4.30
C TYR A 246 -1.45 14.74 4.72
N VAL A 247 -0.23 15.18 4.97
CA VAL A 247 0.85 14.36 5.53
C VAL A 247 1.31 15.00 6.83
N ALA A 248 1.36 14.22 7.89
CA ALA A 248 1.74 14.69 9.23
C ALA A 248 2.69 13.69 9.89
N THR A 249 3.27 14.05 11.05
CA THR A 249 4.08 13.14 11.86
C THR A 249 3.60 13.09 13.30
N PHE A 250 3.62 11.90 13.91
CA PHE A 250 3.19 11.66 15.27
C PHE A 250 4.15 10.74 16.00
N SER A 251 4.28 10.94 17.30
CA SER A 251 5.15 10.12 18.15
C SER A 251 4.50 8.81 18.56
N THR A 252 3.16 8.77 18.62
CA THR A 252 2.39 7.60 19.01
C THR A 252 1.35 7.23 17.94
N ARG A 253 0.91 5.97 17.99
CA ARG A 253 -0.09 5.43 17.09
C ARG A 253 -1.46 6.06 17.36
N GLU A 254 -1.80 6.27 18.62
CA GLU A 254 -3.07 6.86 19.04
C GLU A 254 -3.25 8.28 18.49
N GLU A 255 -2.18 9.09 18.50
CA GLU A 255 -2.20 10.43 17.89
C GLU A 255 -2.44 10.37 16.39
N MET A 256 -1.81 9.41 15.70
CA MET A 256 -2.01 9.16 14.27
C MET A 256 -3.45 8.72 13.96
N GLU A 257 -4.01 7.81 14.76
CA GLU A 257 -5.39 7.32 14.62
C GLU A 257 -6.40 8.44 14.84
N GLN A 258 -6.15 9.31 15.83
CA GLN A 258 -6.97 10.51 16.07
C GLN A 258 -6.91 11.47 14.88
N PHE A 259 -5.73 11.65 14.27
CA PHE A 259 -5.58 12.45 13.06
C PHE A 259 -6.42 11.89 11.90
N TYR A 260 -6.39 10.59 11.64
CA TYR A 260 -7.23 9.97 10.63
C TYR A 260 -8.71 10.14 10.93
N SER A 261 -9.11 9.92 12.18
CA SER A 261 -10.49 10.11 12.63
C SER A 261 -11.00 11.53 12.34
N ASP A 262 -10.19 12.55 12.60
CA ASP A 262 -10.57 13.94 12.37
C ASP A 262 -10.55 14.30 10.87
N VAL A 263 -9.48 13.93 10.17
CA VAL A 263 -9.32 14.29 8.75
C VAL A 263 -10.40 13.65 7.90
N LEU A 264 -10.81 12.43 8.23
CA LEU A 264 -11.72 11.65 7.38
C LEU A 264 -13.17 11.64 7.86
N ALA A 265 -13.47 12.30 8.99
CA ALA A 265 -14.84 12.41 9.51
C ALA A 265 -15.76 13.08 8.50
N VAL A 266 -16.84 12.39 8.10
CA VAL A 266 -17.87 12.88 7.19
C VAL A 266 -19.22 13.02 7.88
N THR A 267 -20.04 13.98 7.43
CA THR A 267 -21.34 14.30 8.03
C THR A 267 -22.45 13.33 7.61
N ASP A 268 -22.28 12.61 6.50
CA ASP A 268 -23.32 11.77 5.94
C ASP A 268 -23.33 10.37 6.58
N ALA A 269 -24.50 9.93 7.05
CA ALA A 269 -24.71 8.65 7.75
C ALA A 269 -24.33 7.40 6.93
N THR A 270 -24.25 7.50 5.61
CA THR A 270 -23.85 6.42 4.71
C THR A 270 -22.38 6.05 4.88
N ASN A 271 -21.55 6.99 5.30
CA ASN A 271 -20.11 6.80 5.52
C ASN A 271 -19.74 6.43 6.96
N ALA A 272 -20.69 6.39 7.90
CA ALA A 272 -20.45 5.89 9.26
C ALA A 272 -19.97 4.43 9.27
N LYS A 273 -20.34 3.63 8.26
CA LYS A 273 -19.85 2.25 8.09
C LYS A 273 -18.36 2.21 7.72
N VAL A 274 -17.92 3.08 6.81
CA VAL A 274 -16.51 3.17 6.42
C VAL A 274 -15.65 3.62 7.59
N GLN A 275 -16.15 4.55 8.40
CA GLN A 275 -15.47 5.03 9.60
C GLN A 275 -15.40 3.97 10.71
N ALA A 276 -16.45 3.15 10.85
CA ALA A 276 -16.44 2.00 11.75
C ALA A 276 -15.49 0.89 11.26
N GLU A 277 -15.37 0.70 9.97
CA GLU A 277 -14.39 -0.21 9.37
C GLU A 277 -12.96 0.32 9.53
N LEU A 278 -12.73 1.61 9.30
CA LEU A 278 -11.45 2.27 9.55
C LEU A 278 -11.01 2.09 11.01
N THR A 279 -11.92 2.30 11.95
CA THR A 279 -11.66 2.07 13.38
C THR A 279 -11.35 0.61 13.69
N LYS A 280 -12.00 -0.35 13.01
CA LYS A 280 -11.68 -1.77 13.16
C LYS A 280 -10.33 -2.14 12.57
N VAL A 281 -10.00 -1.61 11.40
CA VAL A 281 -8.73 -1.84 10.71
C VAL A 281 -7.57 -1.25 11.51
N LEU A 282 -7.73 -0.03 12.02
CA LEU A 282 -6.74 0.60 12.91
C LEU A 282 -6.60 -0.12 14.26
N ALA A 283 -7.66 -0.79 14.74
CA ALA A 283 -7.64 -1.59 15.97
C ALA A 283 -7.02 -2.99 15.81
N LEU A 284 -6.73 -3.44 14.57
CA LEU A 284 -5.93 -4.62 14.31
C LEU A 284 -4.46 -4.24 14.56
N GLY A 285 -4.02 -4.38 15.82
CA GLY A 285 -2.72 -3.90 16.28
C GLY A 285 -1.54 -4.40 15.44
N GLU A 286 -0.50 -3.58 15.33
CA GLU A 286 0.83 -4.07 14.93
C GLU A 286 1.19 -5.25 15.85
N PRO A 287 1.83 -6.33 15.34
CA PRO A 287 2.34 -7.38 16.22
C PRO A 287 3.30 -6.73 17.20
N GLU A 288 3.13 -7.04 18.50
CA GLU A 288 4.05 -6.59 19.52
C GLU A 288 5.49 -6.90 19.07
N ALA A 289 6.36 -5.89 19.16
CA ALA A 289 7.79 -6.10 18.95
C ALA A 289 8.29 -7.02 20.05
N VAL A 290 8.49 -8.31 19.71
CA VAL A 290 9.12 -9.32 20.56
C VAL A 290 10.63 -9.24 20.40
#